data_f3da332dc5b57444903a46781da518da
#
_entry.id   f3da332dc5b57444903a46781da518da
#
_cell.length_a   1.000
_cell.length_b   1.000
_cell.length_c   1.000
_cell.angle_alpha   90.00
_cell.angle_beta   90.00
_cell.angle_gamma   90.00
#
_symmetry.space_group_name_H-M   'P 1'
#
loop_
_entity.id
_entity.type
_entity.pdbx_description
1 polymer ?
#
loop_
_entity_poly.entity_id
_entity_poly.type
_entity_poly.pdbx_seq_one_letter_code
_entity_poly.pdbx_strand_id
1 'polypeptide(L)'
;SAPAAGAGGSWLPAGAAAGALAAASLASSRRAGRKAPRAQKVQRAAEDAAYGASHTSFYTDAVAKDKYDTLAEVLDQKLKDEKLKGMVNELLDCCVKITDALRVNLVTVNDSSNTFGDTQLTVDVIADDLLWDLAKTSKLVHEASSEEEPEIVKTNPDGQFVLCWDPLDGSSIVDNNWAVGTIVGIWDKSTGLLGATGRDQVMSLVVLYGPRTTAFITLDDGVYEFTCGPGNEWICSREKIQIQKDCKIFAPANLRAAQEVDGYSKLVDYYMKNKYTLRYSGGLVPDVCQQFTKRQGVFTNPTSKASPAKLRLAFEAAPFGRLVEMAGGKTSDGVTGNSVLDLKIEAVDQRCALAIGSANEVDRFNDMVVKTAVPA
;
A
#
# COMPACT_ATOMS: atom_id res chain seq x y z
N SER A 1 -45.07 -2.31 -41.50
CA SER A 1 -45.69 -1.00 -41.57
C SER A 1 -45.04 -0.05 -40.56
N ALA A 2 -44.16 0.79 -41.02
CA ALA A 2 -43.98 2.13 -40.52
C ALA A 2 -45.03 3.05 -41.17
N PRO A 3 -45.29 4.25 -40.77
CA PRO A 3 -44.44 5.41 -40.65
C PRO A 3 -44.80 6.31 -39.44
N ALA A 4 -44.25 7.43 -39.10
CA ALA A 4 -43.53 8.58 -39.64
C ALA A 4 -43.29 9.53 -38.47
N ALA A 5 -42.15 10.16 -38.34
CA ALA A 5 -41.71 11.50 -38.68
C ALA A 5 -42.49 12.69 -38.07
N GLY A 6 -41.77 13.60 -37.47
CA GLY A 6 -42.17 14.97 -37.22
C GLY A 6 -41.40 15.69 -36.13
N ALA A 7 -40.46 16.47 -36.55
CA ALA A 7 -40.14 17.90 -36.37
C ALA A 7 -39.71 18.31 -34.94
N GLY A 8 -38.56 18.87 -34.69
CA GLY A 8 -37.91 20.03 -35.32
C GLY A 8 -38.04 21.23 -34.40
N GLY A 9 -36.97 21.64 -33.74
CA GLY A 9 -36.94 22.81 -32.88
C GLY A 9 -35.53 23.24 -32.58
N SER A 10 -34.95 24.01 -33.50
CA SER A 10 -33.70 24.74 -33.39
C SER A 10 -33.83 25.96 -32.45
N TRP A 11 -32.84 26.15 -31.58
CA TRP A 11 -32.56 27.47 -31.00
C TRP A 11 -31.06 27.71 -31.02
N LEU A 12 -30.66 28.67 -31.84
CA LEU A 12 -29.38 29.37 -31.83
C LEU A 12 -29.57 30.81 -31.34
N PRO A 13 -28.51 31.59 -31.22
CA PRO A 13 -28.15 32.31 -30.00
C PRO A 13 -28.23 33.85 -30.18
N ALA A 14 -28.13 34.60 -29.11
CA ALA A 14 -27.70 36.01 -29.05
C ALA A 14 -27.67 36.40 -27.57
N GLY A 15 -26.83 37.23 -27.05
CA GLY A 15 -25.98 38.25 -27.57
C GLY A 15 -25.09 38.77 -26.45
N ALA A 16 -24.01 39.36 -26.85
CA ALA A 16 -23.05 40.07 -26.03
C ALA A 16 -23.61 41.42 -25.50
N ALA A 17 -23.21 41.79 -24.29
CA ALA A 17 -23.15 43.19 -23.89
C ALA A 17 -22.03 43.41 -22.87
N ALA A 18 -21.12 44.29 -23.25
CA ALA A 18 -20.06 44.87 -22.43
C ALA A 18 -20.62 45.99 -21.53
N GLY A 19 -19.96 46.25 -20.42
CA GLY A 19 -20.24 47.39 -19.55
C GLY A 19 -19.45 47.35 -18.26
N ALA A 20 -18.29 47.91 -18.29
CA ALA A 20 -17.84 49.15 -17.68
C ALA A 20 -17.46 49.12 -16.19
N LEU A 21 -16.22 49.49 -16.01
CA LEU A 21 -15.50 49.93 -14.79
C LEU A 21 -16.31 50.79 -13.84
N ALA A 22 -16.14 50.56 -12.56
CA ALA A 22 -16.18 51.60 -11.54
C ALA A 22 -15.11 51.31 -10.48
N ALA A 23 -14.09 52.15 -10.46
CA ALA A 23 -13.14 52.31 -9.38
C ALA A 23 -13.79 53.05 -8.22
N ALA A 24 -13.62 52.58 -7.02
CA ALA A 24 -13.83 53.38 -5.81
C ALA A 24 -12.68 53.09 -4.83
N SER A 25 -11.92 54.16 -4.60
CA SER A 25 -10.86 54.27 -3.62
C SER A 25 -11.41 54.58 -2.22
N LEU A 26 -10.54 54.29 -1.22
CA LEU A 26 -10.50 54.83 0.16
C LEU A 26 -11.20 53.98 1.22
N ALA A 27 -10.47 53.42 2.17
CA ALA A 27 -10.02 54.14 3.35
C ALA A 27 -9.10 53.23 4.21
N SER A 28 -7.98 53.78 4.59
CA SER A 28 -7.10 53.26 5.62
C SER A 28 -7.76 53.24 6.98
N SER A 29 -7.85 52.10 7.62
CA SER A 29 -7.94 52.06 9.08
C SER A 29 -6.99 50.99 9.60
N ARG A 30 -5.98 51.46 10.30
CA ARG A 30 -5.06 50.66 11.12
C ARG A 30 -5.88 49.84 12.11
N ARG A 31 -5.80 48.52 12.01
CA ARG A 31 -6.16 47.61 13.09
C ARG A 31 -5.03 46.60 13.32
N ALA A 32 -4.72 46.50 14.62
CA ALA A 32 -3.68 45.72 15.22
C ALA A 32 -3.67 44.22 14.78
N GLY A 33 -2.47 43.67 14.74
CA GLY A 33 -2.04 42.32 14.53
C GLY A 33 -3.04 41.19 14.80
N ARG A 34 -3.63 40.68 13.73
CA ARG A 34 -4.12 39.28 13.69
C ARG A 34 -3.16 38.48 12.84
N LYS A 35 -2.55 37.45 13.46
CA LYS A 35 -1.75 36.46 12.73
C LYS A 35 -2.65 35.87 11.63
N ALA A 36 -2.18 35.87 10.40
CA ALA A 36 -2.88 35.30 9.25
C ALA A 36 -3.19 33.83 9.48
N PRO A 37 -4.34 33.31 9.04
CA PRO A 37 -4.67 31.88 9.15
C PRO A 37 -3.65 31.02 8.42
N ARG A 38 -3.39 29.84 8.96
CA ARG A 38 -2.40 28.87 8.45
C ARG A 38 -2.55 28.59 6.93
N ALA A 39 -3.77 28.64 6.40
CA ALA A 39 -4.06 28.48 4.98
C ALA A 39 -3.47 29.59 4.09
N GLN A 40 -3.49 30.84 4.52
CA GLN A 40 -2.89 31.96 3.76
C GLN A 40 -1.36 31.91 3.74
N LYS A 41 -0.72 31.34 4.77
CA LYS A 41 0.74 31.12 4.75
C LYS A 41 1.14 30.04 3.75
N VAL A 42 0.33 28.99 3.62
CA VAL A 42 0.59 27.89 2.66
C VAL A 42 0.39 28.37 1.23
N GLN A 43 -0.64 29.17 0.97
CA GLN A 43 -0.91 29.70 -0.37
C GLN A 43 0.17 30.71 -0.81
N ARG A 44 0.63 31.58 0.09
CA ARG A 44 1.70 32.53 -0.21
C ARG A 44 3.05 31.84 -0.42
N ALA A 45 3.35 30.78 0.34
CA ALA A 45 4.53 29.97 0.13
C ALA A 45 4.51 29.21 -1.22
N ALA A 46 3.33 28.80 -1.70
CA ALA A 46 3.17 28.19 -3.02
C ALA A 46 3.32 29.20 -4.18
N GLU A 47 2.88 30.46 -3.96
CA GLU A 47 3.04 31.55 -4.93
C GLU A 47 4.50 32.03 -5.02
N ASP A 48 5.22 32.10 -3.88
CA ASP A 48 6.65 32.44 -3.85
C ASP A 48 7.53 31.34 -4.48
N ALA A 49 7.12 30.09 -4.41
CA ALA A 49 7.80 28.94 -5.05
C ALA A 49 7.67 28.96 -6.59
N ALA A 50 6.63 29.59 -7.14
CA ALA A 50 6.44 29.71 -8.60
C ALA A 50 7.42 30.70 -9.26
N TYR A 51 8.12 31.52 -8.48
CA TYR A 51 9.08 32.51 -8.95
C TYR A 51 10.55 32.11 -8.76
N GLY A 52 10.98 31.00 -9.32
CA GLY A 52 12.40 30.82 -9.68
C GLY A 52 13.34 30.16 -8.67
N ALA A 53 12.85 29.63 -7.55
CA ALA A 53 13.64 28.70 -6.73
C ALA A 53 13.41 27.26 -7.21
N SER A 54 14.48 26.48 -7.39
CA SER A 54 14.31 25.08 -7.70
C SER A 54 13.44 24.41 -6.62
N HIS A 55 12.37 23.73 -7.00
CA HIS A 55 11.43 23.08 -6.09
C HIS A 55 12.12 22.14 -5.06
N THR A 56 13.29 21.64 -5.39
CA THR A 56 14.11 20.78 -4.55
C THR A 56 14.65 21.45 -3.29
N SER A 57 15.08 22.73 -3.34
CA SER A 57 15.63 23.39 -2.15
C SER A 57 14.56 23.78 -1.15
N PHE A 58 13.35 24.08 -1.59
CA PHE A 58 12.27 24.54 -0.73
C PHE A 58 11.72 23.45 0.20
N TYR A 59 11.62 22.21 -0.29
CA TYR A 59 11.11 21.08 0.49
C TYR A 59 12.17 20.47 1.40
N THR A 60 13.43 20.41 0.97
CA THR A 60 14.54 19.89 1.78
C THR A 60 14.92 20.82 2.92
N ASP A 61 14.86 22.14 2.72
CA ASP A 61 15.27 23.11 3.75
C ASP A 61 14.17 23.45 4.76
N ALA A 62 12.89 23.35 4.38
CA ALA A 62 11.79 23.82 5.20
C ALA A 62 11.07 22.76 6.05
N VAL A 63 11.15 21.48 5.72
CA VAL A 63 10.29 20.44 6.33
C VAL A 63 11.06 19.26 6.91
N ALA A 64 12.21 18.89 6.38
CA ALA A 64 12.83 17.60 6.68
C ALA A 64 14.01 17.67 7.67
N LYS A 65 14.96 18.57 7.49
CA LYS A 65 16.27 18.49 8.18
C LYS A 65 16.26 18.80 9.67
N ASP A 66 15.30 19.59 10.16
CA ASP A 66 15.29 20.02 11.56
C ASP A 66 14.26 19.28 12.43
N LYS A 67 13.54 18.29 11.88
CA LYS A 67 12.39 17.71 12.59
C LYS A 67 12.26 16.19 12.53
N TYR A 68 12.87 15.54 11.58
CA TYR A 68 12.71 14.10 11.37
C TYR A 68 14.05 13.45 11.07
N ASP A 69 14.30 12.29 11.67
CA ASP A 69 15.49 11.49 11.38
C ASP A 69 15.44 10.95 9.95
N THR A 70 16.59 10.88 9.31
CA THR A 70 16.74 10.25 7.99
C THR A 70 16.66 8.74 8.10
N LEU A 71 16.43 8.06 6.97
CA LEU A 71 16.47 6.60 6.91
C LEU A 71 17.78 6.05 7.52
N ALA A 72 18.92 6.60 7.12
CA ALA A 72 20.22 6.14 7.58
C ALA A 72 20.37 6.24 9.11
N GLU A 73 19.98 7.36 9.69
CA GLU A 73 20.04 7.57 11.16
C GLU A 73 19.14 6.57 11.90
N VAL A 74 17.94 6.31 11.38
CA VAL A 74 17.02 5.33 11.99
C VAL A 74 17.56 3.91 11.83
N LEU A 75 18.05 3.53 10.65
CA LEU A 75 18.61 2.20 10.43
C LEU A 75 19.82 1.96 11.34
N ASP A 76 20.69 2.95 11.52
CA ASP A 76 21.86 2.82 12.43
C ASP A 76 21.47 2.61 13.89
N GLN A 77 20.38 3.22 14.31
CA GLN A 77 19.87 3.10 15.67
C GLN A 77 19.00 1.87 15.92
N LYS A 78 18.25 1.39 14.91
CA LYS A 78 17.13 0.46 15.07
C LYS A 78 17.31 -0.87 14.33
N LEU A 79 18.38 -1.05 13.61
CA LEU A 79 18.68 -2.28 12.89
C LEU A 79 20.15 -2.66 13.12
N LYS A 80 20.37 -3.86 13.69
CA LYS A 80 21.71 -4.32 14.04
C LYS A 80 22.46 -5.00 12.90
N ASP A 81 21.70 -5.61 11.99
CA ASP A 81 22.27 -6.35 10.86
C ASP A 81 22.63 -5.39 9.72
N GLU A 82 23.94 -5.22 9.50
CA GLU A 82 24.49 -4.34 8.46
C GLU A 82 24.09 -4.78 7.04
N LYS A 83 23.90 -6.08 6.81
CA LYS A 83 23.44 -6.57 5.51
C LYS A 83 21.96 -6.26 5.29
N LEU A 84 21.12 -6.33 6.33
CA LEU A 84 19.73 -5.88 6.23
C LEU A 84 19.64 -4.37 5.99
N LYS A 85 20.51 -3.55 6.59
CA LYS A 85 20.59 -2.11 6.27
C LYS A 85 20.88 -1.89 4.79
N GLY A 86 21.87 -2.62 4.25
CA GLY A 86 22.20 -2.61 2.83
C GLY A 86 21.00 -3.00 1.97
N MET A 87 20.29 -4.09 2.34
CA MET A 87 19.13 -4.58 1.61
C MET A 87 17.98 -3.58 1.59
N VAL A 88 17.70 -2.90 2.72
CA VAL A 88 16.69 -1.84 2.78
C VAL A 88 17.02 -0.70 1.82
N ASN A 89 18.28 -0.25 1.80
CA ASN A 89 18.69 0.83 0.89
C ASN A 89 18.51 0.42 -0.58
N GLU A 90 18.99 -0.77 -0.98
CA GLU A 90 18.83 -1.28 -2.34
C GLU A 90 17.35 -1.40 -2.76
N LEU A 91 16.49 -1.91 -1.87
CA LEU A 91 15.04 -2.03 -2.12
C LEU A 91 14.37 -0.66 -2.26
N LEU A 92 14.68 0.29 -1.38
CA LEU A 92 14.08 1.62 -1.45
C LEU A 92 14.55 2.40 -2.67
N ASP A 93 15.81 2.26 -3.09
CA ASP A 93 16.32 2.83 -4.35
C ASP A 93 15.61 2.22 -5.57
N CYS A 94 15.32 0.92 -5.54
CA CYS A 94 14.51 0.28 -6.56
C CYS A 94 13.08 0.83 -6.59
N CYS A 95 12.43 0.97 -5.42
CA CYS A 95 11.07 1.50 -5.31
C CYS A 95 10.96 2.97 -5.74
N VAL A 96 12.04 3.76 -5.64
CA VAL A 96 12.10 5.10 -6.25
C VAL A 96 12.00 5.00 -7.77
N LYS A 97 12.73 4.08 -8.40
CA LYS A 97 12.65 3.86 -9.86
C LYS A 97 11.25 3.40 -10.28
N ILE A 98 10.61 2.53 -9.50
CA ILE A 98 9.20 2.13 -9.72
C ILE A 98 8.28 3.34 -9.62
N THR A 99 8.46 4.20 -8.61
CA THR A 99 7.70 5.46 -8.47
C THR A 99 7.82 6.34 -9.71
N ASP A 100 9.02 6.50 -10.24
CA ASP A 100 9.28 7.31 -11.44
C ASP A 100 8.66 6.65 -12.69
N ALA A 101 8.74 5.32 -12.79
CA ALA A 101 8.11 4.57 -13.87
C ALA A 101 6.58 4.75 -13.88
N LEU A 102 5.93 4.67 -12.72
CA LEU A 102 4.49 4.88 -12.58
C LEU A 102 4.05 6.30 -12.98
N ARG A 103 4.91 7.30 -12.83
CA ARG A 103 4.60 8.70 -13.18
C ARG A 103 4.69 9.00 -14.67
N VAL A 104 5.51 8.27 -15.40
CA VAL A 104 5.84 8.60 -16.80
C VAL A 104 5.29 7.61 -17.82
N ASN A 105 4.96 6.39 -17.42
CA ASN A 105 4.45 5.37 -18.32
C ASN A 105 2.92 5.37 -18.36
N LEU A 106 2.37 5.12 -19.56
CA LEU A 106 0.95 4.85 -19.72
C LEU A 106 0.65 3.45 -19.22
N VAL A 107 -0.46 3.31 -18.52
CA VAL A 107 -1.00 2.01 -18.14
C VAL A 107 -1.67 1.40 -19.37
N THR A 108 -1.06 0.40 -19.96
CA THR A 108 -1.60 -0.33 -21.12
C THR A 108 -1.64 -1.81 -20.81
N VAL A 109 -2.65 -2.47 -21.34
CA VAL A 109 -2.75 -3.93 -21.28
C VAL A 109 -1.67 -4.50 -22.20
N ASN A 110 -0.82 -5.36 -21.66
CA ASN A 110 0.09 -6.15 -22.48
C ASN A 110 -0.67 -7.34 -23.08
N ASP A 111 -0.25 -7.77 -24.28
CA ASP A 111 -0.74 -9.02 -24.89
C ASP A 111 -0.24 -10.28 -24.15
N SER A 112 0.47 -10.10 -23.03
CA SER A 112 0.98 -11.16 -22.15
C SER A 112 0.04 -11.37 -20.94
N SER A 113 -0.01 -12.60 -20.46
CA SER A 113 -0.57 -12.96 -19.17
C SER A 113 0.54 -13.52 -18.28
N ASN A 114 0.41 -13.33 -16.95
CA ASN A 114 1.32 -13.96 -16.01
C ASN A 114 1.09 -15.50 -15.98
N THR A 115 1.91 -16.19 -15.22
CA THR A 115 1.85 -17.67 -15.08
C THR A 115 0.48 -18.18 -14.62
N PHE A 116 -0.33 -17.33 -14.01
CA PHE A 116 -1.68 -17.65 -13.52
C PHE A 116 -2.80 -17.30 -14.50
N GLY A 117 -2.47 -16.69 -15.67
CA GLY A 117 -3.43 -16.25 -16.67
C GLY A 117 -4.11 -14.91 -16.36
N ASP A 118 -3.62 -14.15 -15.36
CA ASP A 118 -4.06 -12.78 -15.12
C ASP A 118 -3.40 -11.86 -16.16
N THR A 119 -4.12 -10.88 -16.65
CA THR A 119 -3.63 -9.91 -17.65
C THR A 119 -2.59 -9.00 -17.01
N GLN A 120 -1.39 -8.94 -17.58
CA GLN A 120 -0.32 -8.06 -17.12
C GLN A 120 -0.48 -6.65 -17.71
N LEU A 121 -0.22 -5.65 -16.89
CA LEU A 121 -0.11 -4.27 -17.33
C LEU A 121 1.36 -3.91 -17.56
N THR A 122 1.61 -2.94 -18.42
CA THR A 122 2.99 -2.48 -18.72
C THR A 122 3.74 -2.06 -17.46
N VAL A 123 3.05 -1.46 -16.49
CA VAL A 123 3.65 -0.98 -15.24
C VAL A 123 3.99 -2.12 -14.27
N ASP A 124 3.22 -3.22 -14.28
CA ASP A 124 3.53 -4.44 -13.49
C ASP A 124 4.85 -5.05 -13.98
N VAL A 125 4.98 -5.22 -15.30
CA VAL A 125 6.19 -5.76 -15.91
C VAL A 125 7.41 -4.89 -15.62
N ILE A 126 7.28 -3.55 -15.72
CA ILE A 126 8.40 -2.64 -15.41
C ILE A 126 8.79 -2.75 -13.93
N ALA A 127 7.82 -2.84 -13.02
CA ALA A 127 8.10 -2.96 -11.59
C ALA A 127 8.80 -4.29 -11.28
N ASP A 128 8.35 -5.38 -11.89
CA ASP A 128 8.95 -6.71 -11.73
C ASP A 128 10.36 -6.78 -12.32
N ASP A 129 10.57 -6.26 -13.53
CA ASP A 129 11.89 -6.19 -14.16
C ASP A 129 12.91 -5.44 -13.28
N LEU A 130 12.50 -4.31 -12.66
CA LEU A 130 13.36 -3.53 -11.78
C LEU A 130 13.74 -4.32 -10.50
N LEU A 131 12.81 -5.09 -9.93
CA LEU A 131 13.07 -5.93 -8.76
C LEU A 131 13.94 -7.14 -9.12
N TRP A 132 13.73 -7.73 -10.30
CA TRP A 132 14.61 -8.79 -10.81
C TRP A 132 16.02 -8.30 -11.10
N ASP A 133 16.17 -7.10 -11.67
CA ASP A 133 17.49 -6.48 -11.87
C ASP A 133 18.21 -6.26 -10.53
N LEU A 134 17.50 -5.78 -9.51
CA LEU A 134 18.04 -5.69 -8.16
C LEU A 134 18.47 -7.07 -7.65
N ALA A 135 17.58 -8.06 -7.69
CA ALA A 135 17.87 -9.39 -7.15
C ALA A 135 19.07 -10.05 -7.82
N LYS A 136 19.22 -9.89 -9.15
CA LYS A 136 20.31 -10.46 -9.95
C LYS A 136 21.64 -9.72 -9.74
N THR A 137 21.63 -8.43 -9.45
CA THR A 137 22.84 -7.61 -9.30
C THR A 137 23.30 -7.43 -7.86
N SER A 138 22.41 -7.59 -6.89
CA SER A 138 22.71 -7.52 -5.47
C SER A 138 23.62 -8.64 -5.02
N LYS A 139 24.60 -8.29 -4.18
CA LYS A 139 25.44 -9.28 -3.50
C LYS A 139 24.78 -9.88 -2.26
N LEU A 140 23.64 -9.34 -1.86
CA LEU A 140 22.92 -9.71 -0.64
C LEU A 140 21.84 -10.76 -0.89
N VAL A 141 21.30 -10.85 -2.11
CA VAL A 141 20.22 -11.76 -2.47
C VAL A 141 20.76 -13.11 -2.91
N HIS A 142 20.35 -14.16 -2.22
CA HIS A 142 20.69 -15.55 -2.51
C HIS A 142 19.73 -16.20 -3.49
N GLU A 143 18.45 -16.04 -3.23
CA GLU A 143 17.34 -16.57 -4.03
C GLU A 143 16.22 -15.53 -4.05
N ALA A 144 15.40 -15.58 -5.09
CA ALA A 144 14.25 -14.69 -5.19
C ALA A 144 13.07 -15.37 -5.90
N SER A 145 11.86 -14.87 -5.64
CA SER A 145 10.64 -15.27 -6.32
C SER A 145 9.69 -14.09 -6.40
N SER A 146 9.05 -13.90 -7.55
CA SER A 146 8.04 -12.89 -7.82
C SER A 146 6.65 -13.51 -7.89
N GLU A 147 5.62 -12.73 -7.58
CA GLU A 147 4.23 -13.10 -7.86
C GLU A 147 4.00 -13.34 -9.35
N GLU A 148 4.64 -12.55 -10.22
CA GLU A 148 4.53 -12.63 -11.67
C GLU A 148 5.28 -13.86 -12.24
N GLU A 149 6.38 -14.26 -11.59
CA GLU A 149 7.18 -15.45 -11.88
C GLU A 149 7.36 -16.28 -10.60
N PRO A 150 6.39 -17.11 -10.22
CA PRO A 150 6.37 -17.82 -8.93
C PRO A 150 7.28 -19.06 -8.91
N GLU A 151 8.51 -18.89 -9.35
CA GLU A 151 9.59 -19.87 -9.29
C GLU A 151 10.72 -19.32 -8.41
N ILE A 152 11.40 -20.21 -7.67
CA ILE A 152 12.58 -19.81 -6.89
C ILE A 152 13.78 -19.74 -7.82
N VAL A 153 14.27 -18.54 -8.07
CA VAL A 153 15.44 -18.27 -8.89
C VAL A 153 16.65 -18.03 -8.01
N LYS A 154 17.71 -18.81 -8.21
CA LYS A 154 19.01 -18.60 -7.55
C LYS A 154 19.72 -17.42 -8.21
N THR A 155 20.18 -16.47 -7.41
CA THR A 155 20.84 -15.26 -7.90
C THR A 155 22.31 -15.24 -7.52
N ASN A 156 22.66 -15.08 -6.24
CA ASN A 156 24.05 -15.01 -5.79
C ASN A 156 24.32 -16.07 -4.71
N PRO A 157 25.22 -17.04 -4.97
CA PRO A 157 25.54 -18.09 -3.98
C PRO A 157 26.02 -17.57 -2.63
N ASP A 158 26.70 -16.42 -2.62
CA ASP A 158 27.23 -15.78 -1.41
C ASP A 158 26.22 -14.83 -0.75
N GLY A 159 25.06 -14.63 -1.38
CA GLY A 159 23.96 -13.84 -0.82
C GLY A 159 23.42 -14.45 0.47
N GLN A 160 22.80 -13.64 1.30
CA GLN A 160 22.25 -14.06 2.59
C GLN A 160 20.73 -14.17 2.57
N PHE A 161 20.04 -13.37 1.76
CA PHE A 161 18.60 -13.22 1.84
C PHE A 161 17.87 -13.94 0.73
N VAL A 162 16.69 -14.44 1.06
CA VAL A 162 15.68 -14.91 0.12
C VAL A 162 14.59 -13.85 0.06
N LEU A 163 14.35 -13.30 -1.14
CA LEU A 163 13.34 -12.27 -1.36
C LEU A 163 12.10 -12.86 -2.02
N CYS A 164 10.94 -12.47 -1.52
CA CYS A 164 9.66 -12.72 -2.17
C CYS A 164 8.90 -11.42 -2.29
N TRP A 165 8.37 -11.11 -3.47
CA TRP A 165 7.64 -9.85 -3.68
C TRP A 165 6.41 -10.00 -4.55
N ASP A 166 5.43 -9.13 -4.27
CA ASP A 166 4.44 -8.66 -5.22
C ASP A 166 4.97 -7.33 -5.79
N PRO A 167 5.28 -7.26 -7.09
CA PRO A 167 5.91 -6.07 -7.67
C PRO A 167 4.97 -4.86 -7.65
N LEU A 168 3.66 -5.08 -7.88
CA LEU A 168 2.69 -3.99 -7.95
C LEU A 168 1.27 -4.46 -7.54
N ASP A 169 1.05 -4.62 -6.22
CA ASP A 169 -0.30 -4.86 -5.69
C ASP A 169 -1.24 -3.73 -6.12
N GLY A 170 -2.37 -4.13 -6.68
CA GLY A 170 -3.38 -3.20 -7.15
C GLY A 170 -3.35 -2.97 -8.68
N SER A 171 -2.82 -3.88 -9.47
CA SER A 171 -2.84 -3.81 -10.94
C SER A 171 -4.26 -3.54 -11.50
N SER A 172 -5.29 -4.10 -10.88
CA SER A 172 -6.69 -3.87 -11.29
C SER A 172 -7.21 -2.45 -11.04
N ILE A 173 -6.53 -1.63 -10.25
CA ILE A 173 -6.95 -0.26 -9.87
C ILE A 173 -5.96 0.83 -10.31
N VAL A 174 -4.77 0.47 -10.80
CA VAL A 174 -3.74 1.44 -11.21
C VAL A 174 -4.20 2.29 -12.40
N ASP A 175 -4.94 1.72 -13.34
CA ASP A 175 -5.50 2.45 -14.48
C ASP A 175 -6.51 3.53 -14.08
N ASN A 176 -7.13 3.39 -12.91
CA ASN A 176 -7.97 4.44 -12.32
C ASN A 176 -7.14 5.55 -11.64
N ASN A 177 -5.81 5.49 -11.72
CA ASN A 177 -4.90 6.39 -11.03
C ASN A 177 -5.06 6.34 -9.50
N TRP A 178 -5.37 5.16 -8.97
CA TRP A 178 -5.46 4.92 -7.53
C TRP A 178 -4.12 4.47 -6.97
N ALA A 179 -4.00 4.54 -5.64
CA ALA A 179 -2.77 4.13 -4.96
C ALA A 179 -2.57 2.61 -5.08
N VAL A 180 -1.35 2.22 -5.37
CA VAL A 180 -0.87 0.84 -5.51
C VAL A 180 0.41 0.67 -4.70
N GLY A 181 1.02 -0.51 -4.68
CA GLY A 181 2.27 -0.65 -3.93
C GLY A 181 3.06 -1.91 -4.23
N THR A 182 4.29 -1.95 -3.72
CA THR A 182 5.18 -3.11 -3.75
C THR A 182 5.22 -3.75 -2.36
N ILE A 183 5.14 -5.07 -2.29
CA ILE A 183 5.23 -5.85 -1.05
C ILE A 183 6.47 -6.72 -1.13
N VAL A 184 7.30 -6.71 -0.08
CA VAL A 184 8.52 -7.54 -0.01
C VAL A 184 8.59 -8.26 1.34
N GLY A 185 8.72 -9.58 1.29
CA GLY A 185 9.10 -10.42 2.43
C GLY A 185 10.55 -10.87 2.29
N ILE A 186 11.29 -10.90 3.39
CA ILE A 186 12.71 -11.24 3.43
C ILE A 186 12.93 -12.37 4.44
N TRP A 187 13.50 -13.49 3.98
CA TRP A 187 13.94 -14.63 4.81
C TRP A 187 15.46 -14.73 4.77
N ASP A 188 16.03 -15.41 5.77
CA ASP A 188 17.44 -15.78 5.72
C ASP A 188 17.63 -17.06 4.89
N LYS A 189 18.73 -17.18 4.15
CA LYS A 189 19.02 -18.35 3.33
C LYS A 189 19.11 -19.66 4.11
N SER A 190 19.47 -19.59 5.41
CA SER A 190 19.54 -20.77 6.27
C SER A 190 18.17 -21.39 6.54
N THR A 191 17.13 -20.58 6.50
CA THR A 191 15.74 -21.05 6.61
C THR A 191 15.18 -21.42 5.23
N GLY A 192 15.54 -20.64 4.20
CA GLY A 192 14.95 -20.75 2.87
C GLY A 192 13.50 -20.23 2.86
N LEU A 193 12.77 -20.50 1.78
CA LEU A 193 11.37 -20.15 1.64
C LEU A 193 10.45 -21.35 1.87
N LEU A 194 10.65 -22.43 1.10
CA LEU A 194 9.77 -23.60 1.19
C LEU A 194 10.00 -24.35 2.50
N GLY A 195 8.92 -24.56 3.21
CA GLY A 195 8.92 -25.14 4.55
C GLY A 195 9.04 -24.14 5.68
N ALA A 196 9.39 -22.88 5.38
CA ALA A 196 9.36 -21.78 6.33
C ALA A 196 7.92 -21.29 6.61
N THR A 197 7.79 -20.38 7.54
CA THR A 197 6.55 -19.69 7.89
C THR A 197 6.72 -18.19 7.74
N GLY A 198 5.64 -17.43 7.87
CA GLY A 198 5.72 -15.98 7.93
C GLY A 198 6.48 -15.46 9.15
N ARG A 199 6.60 -16.26 10.22
CA ARG A 199 7.38 -15.90 11.42
C ARG A 199 8.89 -15.95 11.21
N ASP A 200 9.34 -16.74 10.26
CA ASP A 200 10.76 -16.89 9.93
C ASP A 200 11.31 -15.74 9.09
N GLN A 201 10.46 -14.81 8.65
CA GLN A 201 10.92 -13.59 7.99
C GLN A 201 11.87 -12.81 8.90
N VAL A 202 13.00 -12.39 8.37
CA VAL A 202 13.91 -11.47 9.07
C VAL A 202 13.44 -10.03 8.97
N MET A 203 12.74 -9.68 7.87
CA MET A 203 12.18 -8.35 7.65
C MET A 203 10.99 -8.41 6.69
N SER A 204 10.10 -7.42 6.78
CA SER A 204 9.08 -7.13 5.79
C SER A 204 9.08 -5.64 5.47
N LEU A 205 8.87 -5.33 4.20
CA LEU A 205 8.83 -3.97 3.66
C LEU A 205 7.66 -3.85 2.70
N VAL A 206 6.89 -2.77 2.83
CA VAL A 206 5.80 -2.44 1.89
C VAL A 206 5.93 -0.98 1.50
N VAL A 207 5.90 -0.72 0.20
CA VAL A 207 5.92 0.65 -0.33
C VAL A 207 4.57 0.98 -0.94
N LEU A 208 3.99 2.08 -0.52
CA LEU A 208 2.72 2.62 -1.02
C LEU A 208 3.00 3.78 -1.98
N TYR A 209 2.61 3.62 -3.22
CA TYR A 209 2.67 4.64 -4.28
C TYR A 209 1.32 5.36 -4.37
N GLY A 210 1.25 6.52 -3.78
CA GLY A 210 0.06 7.37 -3.74
C GLY A 210 0.44 8.84 -3.98
N PRO A 211 -0.33 9.81 -3.47
CA PRO A 211 0.07 11.22 -3.49
C PRO A 211 1.45 11.49 -2.89
N ARG A 212 1.92 10.60 -2.03
CA ARG A 212 3.30 10.49 -1.53
C ARG A 212 3.74 9.05 -1.69
N THR A 213 5.05 8.84 -1.94
CA THR A 213 5.64 7.51 -1.83
C THR A 213 6.05 7.30 -0.36
N THR A 214 5.51 6.26 0.28
CA THR A 214 5.78 5.93 1.68
C THR A 214 6.12 4.46 1.82
N ALA A 215 7.07 4.13 2.70
CA ALA A 215 7.47 2.78 3.01
C ALA A 215 7.16 2.43 4.46
N PHE A 216 6.62 1.24 4.71
CA PHE A 216 6.45 0.66 6.04
C PHE A 216 7.43 -0.50 6.17
N ILE A 217 8.28 -0.45 7.21
CA ILE A 217 9.38 -1.40 7.38
C ILE A 217 9.36 -1.93 8.81
N THR A 218 9.57 -3.25 8.97
CA THR A 218 9.80 -3.86 10.28
C THR A 218 11.27 -3.69 10.65
N LEU A 219 11.55 -3.01 11.76
CA LEU A 219 12.89 -2.90 12.37
C LEU A 219 12.93 -3.68 13.68
N ASP A 220 14.08 -3.74 14.37
CA ASP A 220 14.28 -4.58 15.56
C ASP A 220 13.25 -4.31 16.67
N ASP A 221 12.76 -3.07 16.80
CA ASP A 221 11.90 -2.64 17.91
C ASP A 221 10.48 -2.21 17.49
N GLY A 222 10.09 -2.45 16.25
CA GLY A 222 8.73 -2.13 15.77
C GLY A 222 8.63 -1.80 14.29
N VAL A 223 7.51 -1.20 13.91
CA VAL A 223 7.21 -0.79 12.54
C VAL A 223 7.40 0.72 12.39
N TYR A 224 8.08 1.10 11.33
CA TYR A 224 8.41 2.49 11.01
C TYR A 224 7.84 2.88 9.65
N GLU A 225 7.38 4.11 9.52
CA GLU A 225 6.99 4.70 8.22
C GLU A 225 8.05 5.70 7.78
N PHE A 226 8.49 5.55 6.56
CA PHE A 226 9.36 6.49 5.88
C PHE A 226 8.61 7.14 4.71
N THR A 227 8.87 8.41 4.47
CA THR A 227 8.33 9.15 3.32
C THR A 227 9.48 9.56 2.42
N CYS A 228 9.37 9.24 1.14
CA CYS A 228 10.31 9.70 0.12
C CYS A 228 10.06 11.18 -0.15
N GLY A 229 11.08 11.99 0.07
CA GLY A 229 11.09 13.43 -0.19
C GLY A 229 11.70 13.77 -1.55
N PRO A 230 11.77 15.06 -1.89
CA PRO A 230 12.50 15.55 -3.04
C PRO A 230 13.97 15.13 -2.99
N GLY A 231 14.53 14.76 -4.13
CA GLY A 231 15.90 14.26 -4.20
C GLY A 231 16.06 12.79 -3.76
N ASN A 232 14.92 12.08 -3.62
CA ASN A 232 14.87 10.66 -3.24
C ASN A 232 15.40 10.39 -1.81
N GLU A 233 15.44 11.40 -0.96
CA GLU A 233 15.78 11.23 0.46
C GLU A 233 14.60 10.66 1.23
N TRP A 234 14.83 9.61 2.02
CA TRP A 234 13.83 9.01 2.89
C TRP A 234 13.95 9.56 4.30
N ILE A 235 12.83 10.05 4.83
CA ILE A 235 12.73 10.56 6.20
C ILE A 235 11.73 9.74 6.99
N CYS A 236 12.00 9.51 8.27
CA CYS A 236 11.10 8.81 9.18
C CYS A 236 9.90 9.69 9.51
N SER A 237 8.75 9.34 9.00
CA SER A 237 7.50 10.09 9.22
C SER A 237 6.70 9.57 10.41
N ARG A 238 6.89 8.32 10.81
CA ARG A 238 6.30 7.71 12.01
C ARG A 238 7.21 6.62 12.56
N GLU A 239 7.44 6.68 13.86
CA GLU A 239 8.19 5.69 14.60
C GLU A 239 7.26 4.76 15.38
N LYS A 240 7.67 3.49 15.54
CA LYS A 240 7.03 2.49 16.41
C LYS A 240 5.51 2.51 16.32
N ILE A 241 5.03 2.39 15.11
CA ILE A 241 3.59 2.40 14.82
C ILE A 241 2.88 1.34 15.67
N GLN A 242 1.77 1.74 16.30
CA GLN A 242 0.92 0.84 17.08
C GLN A 242 -0.52 0.87 16.56
N ILE A 243 -1.07 -0.31 16.29
CA ILE A 243 -2.47 -0.50 15.92
C ILE A 243 -3.28 -0.73 17.20
N GLN A 244 -4.34 0.03 17.39
CA GLN A 244 -5.25 -0.09 18.51
C GLN A 244 -6.07 -1.40 18.40
N LYS A 245 -6.45 -1.97 19.55
CA LYS A 245 -7.25 -3.21 19.60
C LYS A 245 -8.63 -3.04 18.98
N ASP A 246 -9.23 -1.86 19.15
CA ASP A 246 -10.55 -1.51 18.61
C ASP A 246 -10.43 -0.66 17.37
N CYS A 247 -11.38 -0.78 16.44
CA CYS A 247 -11.46 0.09 15.28
C CYS A 247 -12.88 0.48 14.91
N LYS A 248 -12.96 1.46 13.99
CA LYS A 248 -14.18 1.90 13.32
C LYS A 248 -14.00 2.05 11.81
N ILE A 249 -12.96 1.43 11.26
CA ILE A 249 -12.67 1.41 9.83
C ILE A 249 -12.60 -0.05 9.39
N PHE A 250 -13.29 -0.39 8.30
CA PHE A 250 -13.25 -1.73 7.74
C PHE A 250 -13.08 -1.70 6.22
N ALA A 251 -12.36 -2.70 5.71
CA ALA A 251 -12.08 -2.96 4.29
C ALA A 251 -12.48 -4.41 3.97
N PRO A 252 -13.72 -4.64 3.51
CA PRO A 252 -14.23 -5.99 3.25
C PRO A 252 -13.93 -6.41 1.82
N ALA A 253 -12.88 -7.19 1.62
CA ALA A 253 -12.57 -7.82 0.34
C ALA A 253 -13.41 -9.08 0.13
N ASN A 254 -13.41 -9.56 -1.12
CA ASN A 254 -14.10 -10.78 -1.55
C ASN A 254 -15.57 -10.88 -1.04
N LEU A 255 -16.33 -9.79 -1.17
CA LEU A 255 -17.75 -9.77 -0.76
C LEU A 255 -18.60 -10.87 -1.45
N ARG A 256 -18.15 -11.39 -2.58
CA ARG A 256 -18.82 -12.52 -3.26
C ARG A 256 -18.88 -13.77 -2.39
N ALA A 257 -17.88 -13.98 -1.53
CA ALA A 257 -17.90 -15.10 -0.60
C ALA A 257 -19.06 -15.04 0.41
N ALA A 258 -19.65 -13.87 0.65
CA ALA A 258 -20.81 -13.71 1.53
C ALA A 258 -22.05 -14.48 1.08
N GLN A 259 -22.11 -14.92 -0.18
CA GLN A 259 -23.21 -15.77 -0.69
C GLN A 259 -23.15 -17.19 -0.12
N GLU A 260 -21.94 -17.70 0.19
CA GLU A 260 -21.74 -19.05 0.74
C GLU A 260 -21.31 -19.01 2.24
N VAL A 261 -20.69 -17.93 2.67
CA VAL A 261 -20.20 -17.73 4.03
C VAL A 261 -21.15 -16.78 4.76
N ASP A 262 -22.24 -17.32 5.34
CA ASP A 262 -23.27 -16.55 6.04
C ASP A 262 -22.69 -15.71 7.19
N GLY A 263 -21.68 -16.23 7.90
CA GLY A 263 -20.96 -15.49 8.93
C GLY A 263 -20.31 -14.21 8.42
N TYR A 264 -19.83 -14.21 7.18
CA TYR A 264 -19.24 -13.01 6.56
C TYR A 264 -20.30 -11.96 6.20
N SER A 265 -21.44 -12.40 5.68
CA SER A 265 -22.59 -11.49 5.46
C SER A 265 -23.01 -10.81 6.75
N LYS A 266 -23.12 -11.58 7.84
CA LYS A 266 -23.46 -11.06 9.18
C LYS A 266 -22.39 -10.12 9.74
N LEU A 267 -21.12 -10.38 9.49
CA LEU A 267 -20.02 -9.50 9.91
C LEU A 267 -20.08 -8.14 9.20
N VAL A 268 -20.31 -8.13 7.90
CA VAL A 268 -20.47 -6.88 7.11
C VAL A 268 -21.70 -6.10 7.61
N ASP A 269 -22.83 -6.77 7.82
CA ASP A 269 -24.03 -6.16 8.41
C ASP A 269 -23.76 -5.58 9.81
N TYR A 270 -22.99 -6.28 10.63
CA TYR A 270 -22.55 -5.76 11.94
C TYR A 270 -21.77 -4.45 11.79
N TYR A 271 -20.82 -4.35 10.87
CA TYR A 271 -20.05 -3.12 10.63
C TYR A 271 -20.94 -1.96 10.22
N MET A 272 -21.89 -2.20 9.31
CA MET A 272 -22.84 -1.18 8.86
C MET A 272 -23.75 -0.70 10.01
N LYS A 273 -24.33 -1.61 10.79
CA LYS A 273 -25.20 -1.29 11.93
C LYS A 273 -24.49 -0.57 13.07
N ASN A 274 -23.20 -0.82 13.23
CA ASN A 274 -22.38 -0.22 14.30
C ASN A 274 -21.57 1.00 13.84
N LYS A 275 -21.94 1.61 12.69
CA LYS A 275 -21.42 2.88 12.18
C LYS A 275 -19.90 2.84 11.91
N TYR A 276 -19.43 1.72 11.39
CA TYR A 276 -18.05 1.65 10.88
C TYR A 276 -17.92 2.41 9.57
N THR A 277 -16.75 2.96 9.32
CA THR A 277 -16.42 3.63 8.06
C THR A 277 -15.88 2.63 7.07
N LEU A 278 -16.55 2.45 5.93
CA LEU A 278 -16.04 1.67 4.81
C LEU A 278 -14.89 2.44 4.14
N ARG A 279 -13.74 1.78 4.01
CA ARG A 279 -12.61 2.24 3.19
C ARG A 279 -11.99 1.04 2.52
N TYR A 280 -12.31 0.88 1.26
CA TYR A 280 -11.87 -0.23 0.43
C TYR A 280 -11.57 0.27 -0.97
N SER A 281 -10.31 0.12 -1.40
CA SER A 281 -9.85 0.53 -2.73
C SER A 281 -9.84 -0.65 -3.71
N GLY A 282 -9.55 -1.85 -3.23
CA GLY A 282 -9.39 -3.05 -4.02
C GLY A 282 -7.92 -3.50 -4.15
N GLY A 283 -6.94 -2.68 -3.75
CA GLY A 283 -5.54 -3.07 -3.58
C GLY A 283 -5.25 -3.39 -2.11
N LEU A 284 -4.52 -4.46 -1.85
CA LEU A 284 -4.17 -4.85 -0.50
C LEU A 284 -3.29 -3.79 0.20
N VAL A 285 -2.31 -3.24 -0.54
CA VAL A 285 -1.39 -2.25 0.01
C VAL A 285 -2.12 -1.02 0.53
N PRO A 286 -2.93 -0.28 -0.25
CA PRO A 286 -3.63 0.89 0.30
C PRO A 286 -4.63 0.53 1.39
N ASP A 287 -5.30 -0.64 1.28
CA ASP A 287 -6.35 -1.05 2.22
C ASP A 287 -5.79 -1.50 3.57
N VAL A 288 -4.57 -2.02 3.64
CA VAL A 288 -3.89 -2.36 4.90
C VAL A 288 -3.03 -1.21 5.42
N CYS A 289 -2.29 -0.49 4.57
CA CYS A 289 -1.43 0.61 5.01
C CYS A 289 -2.19 1.75 5.72
N GLN A 290 -3.48 1.96 5.39
CA GLN A 290 -4.30 2.91 6.15
C GLN A 290 -4.41 2.57 7.64
N GLN A 291 -4.28 1.29 8.02
CA GLN A 291 -4.37 0.87 9.43
C GLN A 291 -3.17 1.38 10.24
N PHE A 292 -1.97 1.42 9.63
CA PHE A 292 -0.79 2.02 10.26
C PHE A 292 -0.97 3.53 10.44
N THR A 293 -1.45 4.21 9.39
CA THR A 293 -1.67 5.66 9.39
C THR A 293 -2.79 6.08 10.34
N LYS A 294 -3.89 5.33 10.39
CA LYS A 294 -5.04 5.60 11.28
C LYS A 294 -4.88 4.96 12.65
N ARG A 295 -3.88 4.11 12.82
CA ARG A 295 -3.63 3.31 14.03
C ARG A 295 -4.82 2.43 14.41
N GLN A 296 -5.66 2.08 13.45
CA GLN A 296 -6.84 1.23 13.58
C GLN A 296 -7.37 0.82 12.23
N GLY A 297 -8.07 -0.28 12.17
CA GLY A 297 -8.75 -0.78 10.98
C GLY A 297 -8.73 -2.30 10.93
N VAL A 298 -9.55 -2.86 10.07
CA VAL A 298 -9.55 -4.28 9.75
C VAL A 298 -9.74 -4.46 8.25
N PHE A 299 -8.93 -5.33 7.66
CA PHE A 299 -9.12 -5.86 6.32
C PHE A 299 -9.53 -7.32 6.43
N THR A 300 -10.51 -7.75 5.63
CA THR A 300 -11.02 -9.12 5.66
C THR A 300 -11.18 -9.66 4.25
N ASN A 301 -10.63 -10.84 3.98
CA ASN A 301 -10.68 -11.53 2.70
C ASN A 301 -10.93 -13.03 2.93
N PRO A 302 -12.20 -13.43 3.20
CA PRO A 302 -12.54 -14.83 3.39
C PRO A 302 -12.44 -15.62 2.09
N THR A 303 -12.43 -16.94 2.20
CA THR A 303 -12.50 -17.86 1.06
C THR A 303 -13.84 -18.60 1.05
N SER A 304 -14.33 -18.92 -0.14
CA SER A 304 -15.46 -19.82 -0.34
C SER A 304 -15.24 -20.70 -1.59
N LYS A 305 -16.06 -21.70 -1.79
CA LYS A 305 -15.92 -22.61 -2.94
C LYS A 305 -16.14 -21.89 -4.26
N ALA A 306 -17.19 -21.08 -4.38
CA ALA A 306 -17.49 -20.32 -5.58
C ALA A 306 -16.63 -19.06 -5.74
N SER A 307 -16.06 -18.56 -4.65
CA SER A 307 -15.23 -17.36 -4.65
C SER A 307 -14.01 -17.57 -3.75
N PRO A 308 -13.01 -18.34 -4.21
CA PRO A 308 -11.80 -18.59 -3.44
C PRO A 308 -10.98 -17.31 -3.26
N ALA A 309 -10.33 -17.20 -2.10
CA ALA A 309 -9.39 -16.11 -1.84
C ALA A 309 -8.20 -16.21 -2.81
N LYS A 310 -7.76 -15.07 -3.31
CA LYS A 310 -6.68 -14.98 -4.32
C LYS A 310 -5.33 -14.55 -3.73
N LEU A 311 -5.29 -14.01 -2.51
CA LEU A 311 -4.05 -13.56 -1.88
C LEU A 311 -3.04 -14.69 -1.76
N ARG A 312 -1.77 -14.39 -2.05
CA ARG A 312 -0.68 -15.34 -1.97
C ARG A 312 0.03 -15.22 -0.62
N LEU A 313 0.34 -16.36 -0.01
CA LEU A 313 0.91 -16.38 1.33
C LEU A 313 2.29 -15.71 1.37
N ALA A 314 3.22 -16.12 0.50
CA ALA A 314 4.60 -15.65 0.55
C ALA A 314 4.77 -14.20 0.05
N PHE A 315 4.01 -13.82 -0.97
CA PHE A 315 4.18 -12.52 -1.63
C PHE A 315 3.41 -11.38 -0.96
N GLU A 316 2.27 -11.68 -0.30
CA GLU A 316 1.36 -10.67 0.20
C GLU A 316 1.02 -10.85 1.69
N ALA A 317 0.41 -11.98 2.07
CA ALA A 317 -0.19 -12.15 3.39
C ALA A 317 0.84 -12.27 4.52
N ALA A 318 1.95 -12.96 4.31
CA ALA A 318 2.99 -13.12 5.33
C ALA A 318 3.78 -11.81 5.55
N PRO A 319 4.21 -11.04 4.53
CA PRO A 319 4.83 -9.74 4.73
C PRO A 319 3.93 -8.76 5.49
N PHE A 320 2.67 -8.61 5.09
CA PHE A 320 1.73 -7.77 5.83
C PHE A 320 1.41 -8.29 7.23
N GLY A 321 1.33 -9.62 7.38
CA GLY A 321 1.13 -10.26 8.67
C GLY A 321 2.20 -9.86 9.67
N ARG A 322 3.48 -9.91 9.25
CA ARG A 322 4.60 -9.49 10.09
C ARG A 322 4.52 -8.00 10.47
N LEU A 323 4.26 -7.13 9.49
CA LEU A 323 4.09 -5.69 9.76
C LEU A 323 2.97 -5.43 10.76
N VAL A 324 1.79 -6.01 10.57
CA VAL A 324 0.63 -5.73 11.42
C VAL A 324 0.81 -6.32 12.82
N GLU A 325 1.32 -7.54 12.97
CA GLU A 325 1.53 -8.13 14.29
C GLU A 325 2.63 -7.42 15.07
N MET A 326 3.73 -7.00 14.42
CA MET A 326 4.75 -6.17 15.06
C MET A 326 4.24 -4.78 15.45
N ALA A 327 3.22 -4.27 14.77
CA ALA A 327 2.54 -3.04 15.15
C ALA A 327 1.45 -3.26 16.23
N GLY A 328 1.36 -4.44 16.85
CA GLY A 328 0.39 -4.76 17.91
C GLY A 328 -1.01 -5.10 17.41
N GLY A 329 -1.19 -5.28 16.10
CA GLY A 329 -2.39 -5.83 15.51
C GLY A 329 -2.46 -7.35 15.60
N LYS A 330 -3.38 -7.95 14.88
CA LYS A 330 -3.59 -9.40 14.82
C LYS A 330 -3.87 -9.85 13.39
N THR A 331 -3.60 -11.13 13.10
CA THR A 331 -3.97 -11.76 11.83
C THR A 331 -4.76 -13.05 12.06
N SER A 332 -5.46 -13.49 11.02
CA SER A 332 -6.12 -14.79 10.95
C SER A 332 -5.95 -15.36 9.54
N ASP A 333 -5.71 -16.67 9.46
CA ASP A 333 -5.66 -17.42 8.21
C ASP A 333 -7.05 -17.62 7.55
N GLY A 334 -8.11 -17.17 8.22
CA GLY A 334 -9.48 -17.24 7.75
C GLY A 334 -10.09 -18.65 7.67
N VAL A 335 -9.36 -19.66 8.10
CA VAL A 335 -9.77 -21.08 8.06
C VAL A 335 -9.71 -21.71 9.44
N THR A 336 -8.58 -21.64 10.12
CA THR A 336 -8.40 -22.19 11.47
C THR A 336 -8.57 -21.14 12.55
N GLY A 337 -8.46 -19.85 12.22
CA GLY A 337 -8.45 -18.73 13.13
C GLY A 337 -7.10 -18.47 13.80
N ASN A 338 -6.08 -19.21 13.41
CA ASN A 338 -4.69 -18.96 13.83
C ASN A 338 -4.08 -17.80 13.04
N SER A 339 -2.94 -17.30 13.49
CA SER A 339 -2.20 -16.29 12.75
C SER A 339 -1.81 -16.80 11.35
N VAL A 340 -1.95 -15.95 10.34
CA VAL A 340 -1.47 -16.25 8.98
C VAL A 340 0.04 -16.50 8.95
N LEU A 341 0.78 -15.95 9.92
CA LEU A 341 2.23 -16.15 10.06
C LEU A 341 2.60 -17.57 10.50
N ASP A 342 1.66 -18.35 11.05
CA ASP A 342 1.90 -19.73 11.46
C ASP A 342 1.72 -20.73 10.30
N LEU A 343 1.17 -20.26 9.16
CA LEU A 343 1.04 -21.09 7.98
C LEU A 343 2.41 -21.43 7.39
N LYS A 344 2.62 -22.72 7.11
CA LYS A 344 3.80 -23.20 6.42
C LYS A 344 3.70 -22.87 4.93
N ILE A 345 4.76 -22.34 4.36
CA ILE A 345 4.87 -22.10 2.92
C ILE A 345 5.24 -23.41 2.23
N GLU A 346 4.24 -24.08 1.66
CA GLU A 346 4.42 -25.38 0.98
C GLU A 346 4.67 -25.20 -0.52
N ALA A 347 4.20 -24.09 -1.09
CA ALA A 347 4.42 -23.70 -2.48
C ALA A 347 4.52 -22.18 -2.57
N VAL A 348 5.27 -21.68 -3.55
CA VAL A 348 5.47 -20.22 -3.72
C VAL A 348 4.17 -19.51 -4.08
N ASP A 349 3.30 -20.15 -4.84
CA ASP A 349 1.99 -19.67 -5.29
C ASP A 349 0.85 -19.99 -4.32
N GLN A 350 1.16 -20.50 -3.12
CA GLN A 350 0.17 -20.88 -2.11
C GLN A 350 -0.74 -19.71 -1.77
N ARG A 351 -2.05 -19.94 -1.94
CA ARG A 351 -3.08 -18.92 -1.63
C ARG A 351 -3.64 -19.12 -0.22
N CYS A 352 -4.09 -18.02 0.37
CA CYS A 352 -4.73 -18.04 1.69
C CYS A 352 -5.84 -17.00 1.81
N ALA A 353 -6.79 -17.28 2.70
CA ALA A 353 -7.68 -16.26 3.20
C ALA A 353 -6.94 -15.40 4.24
N LEU A 354 -7.48 -14.24 4.57
CA LEU A 354 -6.83 -13.30 5.47
C LEU A 354 -7.86 -12.43 6.21
N ALA A 355 -7.71 -12.31 7.52
CA ALA A 355 -8.20 -11.16 8.26
C ALA A 355 -7.03 -10.53 9.01
N ILE A 356 -6.89 -9.20 8.95
CA ILE A 356 -5.71 -8.50 9.44
C ILE A 356 -6.04 -7.11 9.96
N GLY A 357 -5.52 -6.74 11.14
CA GLY A 357 -5.69 -5.40 11.70
C GLY A 357 -5.91 -5.37 13.19
N SER A 358 -6.83 -4.52 13.63
CA SER A 358 -7.22 -4.35 15.04
C SER A 358 -7.68 -5.67 15.67
N ALA A 359 -7.05 -6.05 16.78
CA ALA A 359 -7.17 -7.40 17.33
C ALA A 359 -8.61 -7.83 17.64
N ASN A 360 -9.42 -6.93 18.22
CA ASN A 360 -10.81 -7.25 18.57
C ASN A 360 -11.69 -7.52 17.34
N GLU A 361 -11.34 -6.94 16.18
CA GLU A 361 -12.08 -7.17 14.94
C GLU A 361 -11.62 -8.44 14.22
N VAL A 362 -10.33 -8.79 14.32
CA VAL A 362 -9.85 -10.10 13.86
C VAL A 362 -10.46 -11.23 14.71
N ASP A 363 -10.57 -11.04 16.03
CA ASP A 363 -11.26 -11.99 16.91
C ASP A 363 -12.75 -12.11 16.54
N ARG A 364 -13.41 -11.00 16.23
CA ARG A 364 -14.80 -10.98 15.74
C ARG A 364 -14.95 -11.72 14.42
N PHE A 365 -14.01 -11.52 13.48
CA PHE A 365 -13.98 -12.28 12.24
C PHE A 365 -13.86 -13.79 12.52
N ASN A 366 -12.95 -14.19 13.40
CA ASN A 366 -12.81 -15.61 13.78
C ASN A 366 -14.11 -16.16 14.41
N ASP A 367 -14.74 -15.41 15.28
CA ASP A 367 -15.99 -15.85 15.94
C ASP A 367 -17.16 -15.96 14.96
N MET A 368 -17.30 -15.01 14.05
CA MET A 368 -18.47 -14.93 13.17
C MET A 368 -18.29 -15.68 11.84
N VAL A 369 -17.06 -15.77 11.35
CA VAL A 369 -16.77 -16.34 10.02
C VAL A 369 -16.14 -17.73 10.16
N VAL A 370 -15.04 -17.83 10.88
CA VAL A 370 -14.28 -19.10 10.95
C VAL A 370 -15.03 -20.15 11.76
N LYS A 371 -15.47 -19.83 12.98
CA LYS A 371 -16.15 -20.79 13.86
C LYS A 371 -17.55 -21.20 13.38
N THR A 372 -18.15 -20.41 12.51
CA THR A 372 -19.48 -20.70 11.96
C THR A 372 -19.42 -21.32 10.56
N ALA A 373 -18.24 -21.38 9.95
CA ALA A 373 -18.06 -22.11 8.71
C ALA A 373 -18.37 -23.59 8.93
N VAL A 374 -19.32 -24.12 8.16
CA VAL A 374 -19.59 -25.56 8.15
C VAL A 374 -18.34 -26.25 7.59
N PRO A 375 -17.77 -27.25 8.24
CA PRO A 375 -16.67 -28.01 7.67
C PRO A 375 -17.07 -28.55 6.28
N ALA A 376 -16.21 -28.33 5.30
CA ALA A 376 -16.44 -28.77 3.91
C ALA A 376 -16.41 -30.29 3.78
#